data_10ec4c74a1624ac69740a4d0b06213d4
#
_entry.id   10ec4c74a1624ac69740a4d0b06213d4
#
_cell.length_a   1.000
_cell.length_b   1.000
_cell.length_c   1.000
_cell.angle_alpha   90.00
_cell.angle_beta   90.00
_cell.angle_gamma   90.00
#
_symmetry.space_group_name_H-M   'P 1'
#
loop_
_entity.id
_entity.type
_entity.pdbx_description
1 polymer ?
#
loop_
_entity_poly.entity_id
_entity_poly.type
_entity_poly.pdbx_seq_one_letter_code
_entity_poly.pdbx_strand_id
1 'polypeptide(L)'
;MKWKELWREVKISWRQLSIKSQLKFFPIREDFAHYDTVKAKGDFKAALSVALMALPQGMAYALVAGLPIQYGIYCSAIAAFVGPWFSSSRFTILGPSNATAILVLSAFILDPSGGDKLASLSLLVLLVGLLLIAAAFLHVPTLIQYVSRSVVIGYMTGAALLIIANQLHHCLGFSVGEATTFFDVWKLTFHGLNETRWQDLSLALFALGIYEGVRKHYTRWPTAAITLGLTTIIAQILRWAGAEARFLVPLPFASWPLSWPAWSLNSFYGLADEAFALALFAILEGTFISKSLASRTNRPYDVNQDTLSMGIANVACAFFSGMPASTSPVRSQLNYESGAKTSLASVWSGLICAAAVFFAGPMIGWVPLSALAVCVIRVAWGLVDWRRIRIALRATRSDGIVLIVTFLATLLTPLDFAIFLGAAFSIVLFLRKAAMPQLVEYTFNEEGNLCEVDALGKRVNPQISIIHVEGELFFGASDLFRNEIRRVATDENLKVIVLRLKNARHLDATSVMALEELILFLRGRGCHLLISGAMRDVIRVLKSSGLFNLLGSENIFPGSTQNPNVATRNALKRAQELLGTAKADVRIFYDANKINKTET
;
A
#
# COMPACT_ATOMS: atom_id res chain seq x y z
N MET A 1 -6.63 32.94 -19.28
CA MET A 1 -5.68 31.81 -19.40
C MET A 1 -6.11 30.94 -20.56
N LYS A 2 -5.31 30.80 -21.59
CA LYS A 2 -5.74 30.17 -22.86
C LYS A 2 -5.79 28.64 -22.66
N TRP A 3 -6.93 28.03 -22.94
CA TRP A 3 -7.14 26.56 -22.94
C TRP A 3 -5.98 25.77 -23.57
N LYS A 4 -5.28 26.36 -24.54
CA LYS A 4 -4.09 25.77 -25.18
C LYS A 4 -2.88 25.61 -24.24
N GLU A 5 -2.72 26.46 -23.23
CA GLU A 5 -1.63 26.33 -22.25
C GLU A 5 -1.94 25.26 -21.19
N LEU A 6 -3.19 25.21 -20.73
CA LEU A 6 -3.65 24.16 -19.85
C LEU A 6 -3.51 22.76 -20.50
N TRP A 7 -3.93 22.64 -21.76
CA TRP A 7 -3.74 21.41 -22.54
C TRP A 7 -2.27 21.06 -22.77
N ARG A 8 -1.43 22.07 -22.89
CA ARG A 8 0.02 21.88 -23.04
C ARG A 8 0.67 21.39 -21.75
N GLU A 9 0.28 21.92 -20.60
CA GLU A 9 0.75 21.46 -19.28
C GLU A 9 0.22 20.07 -18.93
N VAL A 10 -1.04 19.79 -19.17
CA VAL A 10 -1.61 18.44 -19.05
C VAL A 10 -0.86 17.48 -19.96
N LYS A 11 -0.59 17.83 -21.21
CA LYS A 11 0.15 17.00 -22.15
C LYS A 11 1.63 16.80 -21.76
N ILE A 12 2.26 17.81 -21.14
CA ILE A 12 3.63 17.71 -20.62
C ILE A 12 3.66 16.84 -19.38
N SER A 13 2.72 17.00 -18.45
CA SER A 13 2.58 16.14 -17.27
C SER A 13 2.25 14.70 -17.65
N TRP A 14 1.34 14.48 -18.62
CA TRP A 14 1.07 13.17 -19.21
C TRP A 14 2.30 12.56 -19.88
N ARG A 15 3.05 13.34 -20.62
CA ARG A 15 4.29 12.88 -21.26
C ARG A 15 5.39 12.56 -20.24
N GLN A 16 5.49 13.33 -19.18
CA GLN A 16 6.44 13.05 -18.07
C GLN A 16 6.05 11.81 -17.26
N LEU A 17 4.77 11.57 -17.05
CA LEU A 17 4.24 10.34 -16.43
C LEU A 17 4.38 9.14 -17.39
N SER A 18 4.12 9.32 -18.69
CA SER A 18 4.21 8.27 -19.71
C SER A 18 5.64 7.91 -20.13
N ILE A 19 6.61 8.83 -19.99
CA ILE A 19 8.03 8.55 -20.29
C ILE A 19 8.68 7.70 -19.18
N LYS A 20 8.12 7.69 -17.96
CA LYS A 20 8.69 6.98 -16.82
C LYS A 20 8.30 5.49 -16.72
N SER A 21 7.23 5.04 -17.38
CA SER A 21 6.85 3.63 -17.38
C SER A 21 6.16 3.25 -18.69
N GLN A 22 6.94 2.88 -19.68
CA GLN A 22 6.39 2.15 -20.84
C GLN A 22 6.04 0.74 -20.37
N LEU A 23 4.72 0.47 -20.20
CA LEU A 23 4.22 -0.87 -19.92
C LEU A 23 4.68 -1.81 -21.05
N LYS A 24 5.39 -2.86 -20.68
CA LYS A 24 5.89 -3.88 -21.63
C LYS A 24 4.82 -4.95 -21.79
N PHE A 25 4.49 -5.30 -23.03
CA PHE A 25 3.48 -6.33 -23.29
C PHE A 25 3.88 -7.73 -22.85
N PHE A 26 5.15 -8.11 -23.00
CA PHE A 26 5.67 -9.42 -22.62
C PHE A 26 7.08 -9.32 -22.00
N PRO A 27 7.20 -8.86 -20.74
CA PRO A 27 8.49 -8.75 -20.06
C PRO A 27 9.22 -10.09 -19.90
N ILE A 28 8.50 -11.20 -19.77
CA ILE A 28 9.04 -12.56 -19.62
C ILE A 28 9.99 -12.97 -20.77
N ARG A 29 9.88 -12.32 -21.94
CA ARG A 29 10.74 -12.59 -23.08
C ARG A 29 12.22 -12.42 -22.75
N GLU A 30 12.56 -11.52 -21.84
CA GLU A 30 13.93 -11.30 -21.38
C GLU A 30 14.48 -12.53 -20.61
N ASP A 31 13.61 -13.23 -19.87
CA ASP A 31 13.97 -14.43 -19.13
C ASP A 31 14.19 -15.64 -20.07
N PHE A 32 13.39 -15.75 -21.15
CA PHE A 32 13.55 -16.82 -22.16
C PHE A 32 14.86 -16.67 -22.95
N ALA A 33 15.27 -15.44 -23.28
CA ALA A 33 16.45 -15.20 -24.11
C ALA A 33 17.75 -15.72 -23.48
N HIS A 34 17.78 -15.90 -22.18
CA HIS A 34 18.97 -16.34 -21.43
C HIS A 34 18.67 -17.50 -20.48
N TYR A 35 17.69 -18.38 -20.87
CA TYR A 35 17.30 -19.52 -20.05
C TYR A 35 18.24 -20.70 -20.29
N ASP A 36 18.88 -21.17 -19.23
CA ASP A 36 19.82 -22.29 -19.24
C ASP A 36 19.38 -23.44 -18.29
N THR A 37 20.05 -24.55 -18.36
CA THR A 37 19.72 -25.74 -17.53
C THR A 37 19.89 -25.48 -16.03
N VAL A 38 20.78 -24.58 -15.63
CA VAL A 38 21.00 -24.23 -14.21
C VAL A 38 19.82 -23.43 -13.69
N LYS A 39 19.34 -22.45 -14.49
CA LYS A 39 18.14 -21.69 -14.17
C LYS A 39 16.91 -22.59 -14.14
N ALA A 40 16.76 -23.48 -15.12
CA ALA A 40 15.65 -24.43 -15.18
C ALA A 40 15.56 -25.31 -13.92
N LYS A 41 16.69 -25.87 -13.46
CA LYS A 41 16.74 -26.65 -12.22
C LYS A 41 16.37 -25.82 -10.98
N GLY A 42 16.86 -24.58 -10.89
CA GLY A 42 16.54 -23.66 -9.80
C GLY A 42 15.06 -23.30 -9.78
N ASP A 43 14.51 -22.94 -10.94
CA ASP A 43 13.12 -22.55 -11.12
C ASP A 43 12.15 -23.72 -10.84
N PHE A 44 12.46 -24.92 -11.33
CA PHE A 44 11.64 -26.12 -11.08
C PHE A 44 11.63 -26.50 -9.59
N LYS A 45 12.80 -26.44 -8.93
CA LYS A 45 12.88 -26.68 -7.48
C LYS A 45 12.03 -25.69 -6.68
N ALA A 46 12.14 -24.40 -7.03
CA ALA A 46 11.36 -23.34 -6.41
C ALA A 46 9.86 -23.53 -6.69
N ALA A 47 9.50 -23.82 -7.94
CA ALA A 47 8.13 -24.09 -8.36
C ALA A 47 7.48 -25.23 -7.57
N LEU A 48 8.19 -26.33 -7.40
CA LEU A 48 7.70 -27.47 -6.62
C LEU A 48 7.45 -27.09 -5.16
N SER A 49 8.38 -26.37 -4.54
CA SER A 49 8.23 -25.88 -3.16
C SER A 49 7.02 -24.94 -3.01
N VAL A 50 6.83 -24.04 -3.98
CA VAL A 50 5.70 -23.10 -4.00
C VAL A 50 4.38 -23.84 -4.24
N ALA A 51 4.32 -24.77 -5.19
CA ALA A 51 3.09 -25.51 -5.49
C ALA A 51 2.62 -26.36 -4.31
N LEU A 52 3.54 -27.08 -3.63
CA LEU A 52 3.22 -27.84 -2.41
C LEU A 52 2.64 -26.98 -1.28
N MET A 53 2.99 -25.71 -1.24
CA MET A 53 2.41 -24.74 -0.30
C MET A 53 1.13 -24.11 -0.85
N ALA A 54 1.08 -23.81 -2.13
CA ALA A 54 -0.03 -23.10 -2.78
C ALA A 54 -1.33 -23.92 -2.78
N LEU A 55 -1.25 -25.24 -2.94
CA LEU A 55 -2.42 -26.13 -2.95
C LEU A 55 -3.20 -26.06 -1.63
N PRO A 56 -2.61 -26.42 -0.45
CA PRO A 56 -3.34 -26.33 0.81
C PRO A 56 -3.74 -24.89 1.19
N GLN A 57 -2.92 -23.91 0.85
CA GLN A 57 -3.29 -22.50 1.08
C GLN A 57 -4.45 -22.06 0.19
N GLY A 58 -4.47 -22.45 -1.09
CA GLY A 58 -5.57 -22.16 -2.00
C GLY A 58 -6.89 -22.73 -1.48
N MET A 59 -6.90 -24.00 -1.05
CA MET A 59 -8.07 -24.63 -0.41
C MET A 59 -8.52 -23.85 0.82
N ALA A 60 -7.56 -23.50 1.68
CA ALA A 60 -7.80 -22.74 2.89
C ALA A 60 -8.45 -21.36 2.61
N TYR A 61 -7.94 -20.64 1.63
CA TYR A 61 -8.47 -19.32 1.28
C TYR A 61 -9.85 -19.39 0.62
N ALA A 62 -10.12 -20.41 -0.19
CA ALA A 62 -11.47 -20.64 -0.70
C ALA A 62 -12.46 -20.90 0.45
N LEU A 63 -12.07 -21.73 1.43
CA LEU A 63 -12.89 -21.98 2.61
C LEU A 63 -13.15 -20.69 3.43
N VAL A 64 -12.12 -19.84 3.60
CA VAL A 64 -12.27 -18.52 4.24
C VAL A 64 -13.25 -17.63 3.47
N ALA A 65 -13.21 -17.69 2.13
CA ALA A 65 -14.11 -16.94 1.27
C ALA A 65 -15.56 -17.48 1.22
N GLY A 66 -15.86 -18.58 1.92
CA GLY A 66 -17.15 -19.26 1.82
C GLY A 66 -17.39 -19.91 0.46
N LEU A 67 -16.31 -20.20 -0.28
CA LEU A 67 -16.33 -20.79 -1.61
C LEU A 67 -15.94 -22.28 -1.58
N PRO A 68 -16.39 -23.08 -2.55
CA PRO A 68 -15.85 -24.41 -2.75
C PRO A 68 -14.34 -24.38 -2.95
N ILE A 69 -13.62 -25.31 -2.31
CA ILE A 69 -12.15 -25.31 -2.22
C ILE A 69 -11.43 -25.28 -3.57
N GLN A 70 -12.06 -25.82 -4.62
CA GLN A 70 -11.50 -25.85 -5.97
C GLN A 70 -11.22 -24.45 -6.54
N TYR A 71 -12.03 -23.45 -6.21
CA TYR A 71 -11.84 -22.08 -6.70
C TYR A 71 -10.51 -21.46 -6.25
N GLY A 72 -10.06 -21.82 -5.05
CA GLY A 72 -8.75 -21.40 -4.54
C GLY A 72 -7.59 -22.14 -5.23
N ILE A 73 -7.77 -23.42 -5.58
CA ILE A 73 -6.75 -24.20 -6.31
C ILE A 73 -6.66 -23.69 -7.75
N TYR A 74 -7.81 -23.47 -8.42
CA TYR A 74 -7.86 -22.93 -9.79
C TYR A 74 -7.19 -21.55 -9.85
N CYS A 75 -7.51 -20.68 -8.90
CA CYS A 75 -6.86 -19.37 -8.80
C CYS A 75 -5.34 -19.51 -8.59
N SER A 76 -4.89 -20.41 -7.72
CA SER A 76 -3.45 -20.66 -7.49
C SER A 76 -2.74 -21.14 -8.75
N ALA A 77 -3.40 -21.95 -9.58
CA ALA A 77 -2.85 -22.45 -10.84
C ALA A 77 -2.82 -21.34 -11.92
N ILE A 78 -3.98 -20.72 -12.19
CA ILE A 78 -4.14 -19.76 -13.31
C ILE A 78 -3.37 -18.47 -13.05
N ALA A 79 -3.49 -17.89 -11.85
CA ALA A 79 -2.81 -16.64 -11.56
C ALA A 79 -1.28 -16.79 -11.57
N ALA A 80 -0.75 -17.89 -11.02
CA ALA A 80 0.68 -18.17 -11.07
C ALA A 80 1.18 -18.49 -12.48
N PHE A 81 0.33 -19.06 -13.35
CA PHE A 81 0.67 -19.33 -14.73
C PHE A 81 0.62 -18.07 -15.61
N VAL A 82 -0.47 -17.29 -15.53
CA VAL A 82 -0.73 -16.15 -16.43
C VAL A 82 0.05 -14.90 -16.01
N GLY A 83 0.11 -14.60 -14.71
CA GLY A 83 0.71 -13.35 -14.23
C GLY A 83 2.15 -13.09 -14.67
N PRO A 84 3.07 -14.06 -14.56
CA PRO A 84 4.48 -13.85 -14.87
C PRO A 84 4.78 -13.40 -16.30
N TRP A 85 3.88 -13.67 -17.25
CA TRP A 85 4.05 -13.23 -18.66
C TRP A 85 4.05 -11.70 -18.78
N PHE A 86 3.37 -11.02 -17.85
CA PHE A 86 3.16 -9.58 -17.85
C PHE A 86 3.82 -8.87 -16.66
N SER A 87 4.45 -9.57 -15.73
CA SER A 87 5.06 -9.00 -14.53
C SER A 87 6.45 -8.44 -14.77
N SER A 88 6.80 -7.35 -14.09
CA SER A 88 8.18 -6.84 -14.01
C SER A 88 9.00 -7.55 -12.95
N SER A 89 8.35 -8.10 -11.94
CA SER A 89 8.98 -8.77 -10.81
C SER A 89 9.18 -10.26 -11.09
N ARG A 90 10.40 -10.76 -10.94
CA ARG A 90 10.75 -12.17 -11.22
C ARG A 90 10.33 -13.16 -10.15
N PHE A 91 10.11 -12.68 -8.92
CA PHE A 91 9.92 -13.56 -7.76
C PHE A 91 8.50 -13.54 -7.21
N THR A 92 7.68 -12.61 -7.67
CA THR A 92 6.28 -12.51 -7.22
C THR A 92 5.47 -13.69 -7.72
N ILE A 93 4.68 -14.27 -6.80
CA ILE A 93 3.72 -15.33 -7.09
C ILE A 93 2.33 -14.75 -6.88
N LEU A 94 1.53 -14.77 -7.95
CA LEU A 94 0.12 -14.40 -7.89
C LEU A 94 -0.74 -15.59 -7.48
N GLY A 95 -1.88 -15.28 -6.87
CA GLY A 95 -2.89 -16.27 -6.50
C GLY A 95 -3.77 -15.76 -5.37
N PRO A 96 -4.64 -16.60 -4.79
CA PRO A 96 -5.51 -16.17 -3.72
C PRO A 96 -4.68 -15.77 -2.52
N SER A 97 -5.09 -14.72 -1.85
CA SER A 97 -4.52 -14.28 -0.58
C SER A 97 -5.60 -14.33 0.50
N ASN A 98 -5.15 -14.26 1.73
CA ASN A 98 -6.04 -14.24 2.86
C ASN A 98 -6.99 -13.03 2.83
N ALA A 99 -6.45 -11.88 2.50
CA ALA A 99 -7.22 -10.66 2.43
C ALA A 99 -8.23 -10.65 1.26
N THR A 100 -7.84 -11.15 0.08
CA THR A 100 -8.80 -11.29 -1.02
C THR A 100 -9.90 -12.28 -0.66
N ALA A 101 -9.58 -13.36 0.07
CA ALA A 101 -10.57 -14.33 0.52
C ALA A 101 -11.63 -13.73 1.46
N ILE A 102 -11.20 -12.91 2.41
CA ILE A 102 -12.10 -12.28 3.37
C ILE A 102 -12.94 -11.19 2.69
N LEU A 103 -12.37 -10.41 1.77
CA LEU A 103 -13.13 -9.42 1.00
C LEU A 103 -14.20 -10.10 0.12
N VAL A 104 -13.90 -11.26 -0.45
CA VAL A 104 -14.90 -12.07 -1.18
C VAL A 104 -16.00 -12.57 -0.25
N LEU A 105 -15.64 -13.02 0.97
CA LEU A 105 -16.65 -13.41 1.96
C LEU A 105 -17.57 -12.23 2.28
N SER A 106 -17.01 -11.04 2.55
CA SER A 106 -17.76 -9.82 2.82
C SER A 106 -18.72 -9.48 1.66
N ALA A 107 -18.23 -9.52 0.42
CA ALA A 107 -19.03 -9.25 -0.77
C ALA A 107 -20.27 -10.14 -0.88
N PHE A 108 -20.15 -11.44 -0.56
CA PHE A 108 -21.26 -12.37 -0.69
C PHE A 108 -22.20 -12.45 0.52
N ILE A 109 -21.77 -12.00 1.69
CA ILE A 109 -22.65 -11.86 2.85
C ILE A 109 -23.55 -10.61 2.69
N LEU A 110 -23.02 -9.56 2.09
CA LEU A 110 -23.72 -8.29 1.89
C LEU A 110 -24.60 -8.26 0.64
N ASP A 111 -24.50 -9.27 -0.26
CA ASP A 111 -25.31 -9.33 -1.46
C ASP A 111 -26.80 -9.62 -1.15
N PRO A 112 -27.68 -8.61 -1.24
CA PRO A 112 -29.09 -8.78 -0.93
C PRO A 112 -29.87 -9.51 -2.03
N SER A 113 -29.23 -9.79 -3.19
CA SER A 113 -29.91 -10.33 -4.36
C SER A 113 -30.24 -11.82 -4.27
N GLY A 114 -29.64 -12.55 -3.30
CA GLY A 114 -29.88 -14.00 -3.11
C GLY A 114 -29.53 -14.85 -4.34
N GLY A 115 -28.77 -14.27 -5.30
CA GLY A 115 -28.39 -14.91 -6.55
C GLY A 115 -27.38 -16.04 -6.36
N ASP A 116 -27.11 -16.77 -7.44
CA ASP A 116 -26.07 -17.80 -7.45
C ASP A 116 -24.70 -17.15 -7.18
N LYS A 117 -24.18 -17.36 -5.96
CA LYS A 117 -22.89 -16.83 -5.49
C LYS A 117 -21.74 -17.16 -6.45
N LEU A 118 -21.79 -18.32 -7.10
CA LEU A 118 -20.74 -18.76 -8.02
C LEU A 118 -20.80 -18.06 -9.37
N ALA A 119 -22.00 -17.73 -9.86
CA ALA A 119 -22.19 -16.95 -11.07
C ALA A 119 -21.72 -15.49 -10.85
N SER A 120 -22.03 -14.92 -9.69
CA SER A 120 -21.60 -13.57 -9.28
C SER A 120 -20.09 -13.48 -9.06
N LEU A 121 -19.44 -14.57 -8.61
CA LEU A 121 -17.99 -14.61 -8.40
C LEU A 121 -17.20 -14.33 -9.69
N SER A 122 -17.57 -14.97 -10.80
CA SER A 122 -16.87 -14.74 -12.07
C SER A 122 -16.96 -13.29 -12.53
N LEU A 123 -18.11 -12.64 -12.32
CA LEU A 123 -18.28 -11.21 -12.61
C LEU A 123 -17.43 -10.35 -11.68
N LEU A 124 -17.44 -10.62 -10.38
CA LEU A 124 -16.60 -9.92 -9.39
C LEU A 124 -15.12 -9.99 -9.77
N VAL A 125 -14.60 -11.19 -10.07
CA VAL A 125 -13.20 -11.40 -10.46
C VAL A 125 -12.86 -10.67 -11.76
N LEU A 126 -13.78 -10.66 -12.72
CA LEU A 126 -13.61 -9.91 -13.97
C LEU A 126 -13.54 -8.40 -13.72
N LEU A 127 -14.45 -7.86 -12.89
CA LEU A 127 -14.45 -6.45 -12.53
C LEU A 127 -13.14 -6.05 -11.82
N VAL A 128 -12.68 -6.85 -10.87
CA VAL A 128 -11.37 -6.65 -10.23
C VAL A 128 -10.25 -6.62 -11.27
N GLY A 129 -10.24 -7.58 -12.20
CA GLY A 129 -9.24 -7.64 -13.27
C GLY A 129 -9.24 -6.39 -14.15
N LEU A 130 -10.43 -5.95 -14.60
CA LEU A 130 -10.57 -4.75 -15.42
C LEU A 130 -10.18 -3.47 -14.67
N LEU A 131 -10.55 -3.34 -13.38
CA LEU A 131 -10.16 -2.21 -12.54
C LEU A 131 -8.64 -2.15 -12.35
N LEU A 132 -7.98 -3.28 -12.13
CA LEU A 132 -6.52 -3.36 -12.01
C LEU A 132 -5.83 -3.00 -13.33
N ILE A 133 -6.34 -3.45 -14.48
CA ILE A 133 -5.83 -3.07 -15.79
C ILE A 133 -5.98 -1.55 -16.00
N ALA A 134 -7.18 -1.01 -15.74
CA ALA A 134 -7.43 0.42 -15.84
C ALA A 134 -6.51 1.23 -14.91
N ALA A 135 -6.35 0.78 -13.66
CA ALA A 135 -5.46 1.41 -12.68
C ALA A 135 -3.99 1.40 -13.14
N ALA A 136 -3.52 0.32 -13.77
CA ALA A 136 -2.16 0.25 -14.31
C ALA A 136 -1.93 1.27 -15.44
N PHE A 137 -2.88 1.40 -16.38
CA PHE A 137 -2.81 2.40 -17.45
C PHE A 137 -2.94 3.83 -16.95
N LEU A 138 -3.75 4.06 -15.92
CA LEU A 138 -3.92 5.37 -15.27
C LEU A 138 -2.81 5.70 -14.26
N HIS A 139 -1.85 4.78 -14.05
CA HIS A 139 -0.74 4.94 -13.10
C HIS A 139 -1.22 5.16 -11.65
N VAL A 140 -2.40 4.67 -11.30
CA VAL A 140 -2.97 4.74 -9.94
C VAL A 140 -2.05 4.10 -8.88
N PRO A 141 -1.36 2.96 -9.14
CA PRO A 141 -0.45 2.36 -8.17
C PRO A 141 0.66 3.29 -7.68
N THR A 142 1.10 4.23 -8.51
CA THR A 142 2.10 5.24 -8.10
C THR A 142 1.53 6.25 -7.09
N LEU A 143 0.22 6.49 -7.10
CA LEU A 143 -0.46 7.36 -6.13
C LEU A 143 -0.72 6.64 -4.82
N ILE A 144 -1.02 5.33 -4.88
CA ILE A 144 -1.31 4.50 -3.69
C ILE A 144 -0.10 4.36 -2.75
N GLN A 145 1.12 4.60 -3.23
CA GLN A 145 2.30 4.61 -2.36
C GLN A 145 2.25 5.67 -1.24
N TYR A 146 1.34 6.65 -1.31
CA TYR A 146 1.09 7.64 -0.25
C TYR A 146 0.22 7.11 0.89
N VAL A 147 -0.45 5.95 0.73
CA VAL A 147 -1.17 5.30 1.82
C VAL A 147 -0.17 4.68 2.80
N SER A 148 -0.35 4.95 4.09
CA SER A 148 0.55 4.43 5.13
C SER A 148 0.51 2.90 5.20
N ARG A 149 1.67 2.28 5.40
CA ARG A 149 1.75 0.83 5.68
C ARG A 149 1.00 0.43 6.95
N SER A 150 0.75 1.36 7.86
CA SER A 150 0.00 1.14 9.10
C SER A 150 -1.44 0.70 8.83
N VAL A 151 -2.05 1.16 7.70
CA VAL A 151 -3.37 0.68 7.24
C VAL A 151 -3.34 -0.83 6.99
N VAL A 152 -2.36 -1.29 6.19
CA VAL A 152 -2.24 -2.70 5.84
C VAL A 152 -1.94 -3.56 7.08
N ILE A 153 -1.08 -3.08 7.99
CA ILE A 153 -0.75 -3.81 9.23
C ILE A 153 -1.98 -3.93 10.13
N GLY A 154 -2.75 -2.84 10.32
CA GLY A 154 -3.98 -2.82 11.10
C GLY A 154 -5.02 -3.77 10.52
N TYR A 155 -5.30 -3.63 9.22
CA TYR A 155 -6.24 -4.47 8.48
C TYR A 155 -5.85 -5.97 8.56
N MET A 156 -4.60 -6.31 8.23
CA MET A 156 -4.14 -7.71 8.24
C MET A 156 -4.19 -8.32 9.65
N THR A 157 -3.95 -7.54 10.69
CA THR A 157 -4.04 -8.01 12.08
C THR A 157 -5.47 -8.28 12.48
N GLY A 158 -6.41 -7.37 12.17
CA GLY A 158 -7.84 -7.57 12.43
C GLY A 158 -8.41 -8.72 11.63
N ALA A 159 -8.07 -8.80 10.34
CA ALA A 159 -8.45 -9.88 9.46
C ALA A 159 -7.93 -11.25 9.95
N ALA A 160 -6.69 -11.32 10.45
CA ALA A 160 -6.14 -12.54 11.02
C ALA A 160 -6.98 -13.05 12.21
N LEU A 161 -7.40 -12.16 13.10
CA LEU A 161 -8.25 -12.53 14.23
C LEU A 161 -9.64 -13.00 13.77
N LEU A 162 -10.22 -12.32 12.78
CA LEU A 162 -11.51 -12.72 12.21
C LEU A 162 -11.44 -14.11 11.56
N ILE A 163 -10.35 -14.41 10.83
CA ILE A 163 -10.15 -15.74 10.24
C ILE A 163 -10.04 -16.80 11.31
N ILE A 164 -9.22 -16.56 12.33
CA ILE A 164 -9.04 -17.51 13.44
C ILE A 164 -10.41 -17.81 14.07
N ALA A 165 -11.21 -16.77 14.34
CA ALA A 165 -12.56 -16.93 14.87
C ALA A 165 -13.43 -17.78 13.94
N ASN A 166 -13.46 -17.49 12.64
CA ASN A 166 -14.23 -18.20 11.63
C ASN A 166 -13.80 -19.67 11.42
N GLN A 167 -12.59 -20.05 11.79
CA GLN A 167 -12.12 -21.42 11.65
C GLN A 167 -12.34 -22.28 12.89
N LEU A 168 -12.65 -21.68 14.05
CA LEU A 168 -12.81 -22.42 15.29
C LEU A 168 -13.93 -23.45 15.23
N HIS A 169 -15.09 -23.12 14.66
CA HIS A 169 -16.22 -24.04 14.55
C HIS A 169 -15.92 -25.26 13.65
N HIS A 170 -15.05 -25.09 12.63
CA HIS A 170 -14.59 -26.21 11.81
C HIS A 170 -13.65 -27.14 12.60
N CYS A 171 -12.83 -26.60 13.50
CA CYS A 171 -12.02 -27.39 14.42
C CYS A 171 -12.88 -28.15 15.44
N LEU A 172 -14.02 -27.56 15.84
CA LEU A 172 -14.98 -28.16 16.79
C LEU A 172 -15.99 -29.10 16.12
N GLY A 173 -16.04 -29.12 14.78
CA GLY A 173 -16.85 -30.08 14.02
C GLY A 173 -18.33 -29.71 13.86
N PHE A 174 -18.73 -28.48 14.08
CA PHE A 174 -20.09 -27.99 13.80
C PHE A 174 -20.11 -26.89 12.74
N SER A 175 -21.27 -26.53 12.25
CA SER A 175 -21.46 -25.41 11.31
C SER A 175 -22.17 -24.26 11.99
N VAL A 176 -21.67 -23.06 11.80
CA VAL A 176 -22.33 -21.82 12.24
C VAL A 176 -22.93 -21.10 11.03
N GLY A 177 -23.94 -20.26 11.28
CA GLY A 177 -24.48 -19.36 10.27
C GLY A 177 -23.47 -18.31 9.80
N GLU A 178 -23.79 -17.63 8.72
CA GLU A 178 -22.96 -16.56 8.16
C GLU A 178 -22.91 -15.35 9.13
N ALA A 179 -21.71 -14.84 9.41
CA ALA A 179 -21.48 -13.69 10.28
C ALA A 179 -20.50 -12.73 9.65
N THR A 180 -20.79 -11.42 9.73
CA THR A 180 -20.01 -10.36 9.08
C THR A 180 -18.96 -9.74 9.98
N THR A 181 -19.15 -9.77 11.30
CA THR A 181 -18.24 -9.14 12.25
C THR A 181 -17.58 -10.15 13.17
N PHE A 182 -16.44 -9.78 13.74
CA PHE A 182 -15.72 -10.62 14.70
C PHE A 182 -16.57 -11.04 15.89
N PHE A 183 -17.39 -10.13 16.42
CA PHE A 183 -18.23 -10.41 17.58
C PHE A 183 -19.39 -11.35 17.25
N ASP A 184 -19.98 -11.23 16.07
CA ASP A 184 -21.05 -12.13 15.62
C ASP A 184 -20.54 -13.56 15.46
N VAL A 185 -19.35 -13.74 14.88
CA VAL A 185 -18.69 -15.07 14.75
C VAL A 185 -18.48 -15.68 16.13
N TRP A 186 -17.94 -14.93 17.09
CA TRP A 186 -17.74 -15.42 18.44
C TRP A 186 -19.06 -15.82 19.12
N LYS A 187 -20.08 -14.97 19.01
CA LYS A 187 -21.40 -15.25 19.56
C LYS A 187 -21.97 -16.56 19.02
N LEU A 188 -21.94 -16.72 17.69
CA LEU A 188 -22.43 -17.95 17.05
C LEU A 188 -21.60 -19.18 17.44
N THR A 189 -20.29 -19.05 17.51
CA THR A 189 -19.39 -20.15 17.92
C THR A 189 -19.66 -20.56 19.37
N PHE A 190 -19.87 -19.62 20.29
CA PHE A 190 -20.20 -19.94 21.68
C PHE A 190 -21.57 -20.64 21.83
N HIS A 191 -22.57 -20.26 21.03
CA HIS A 191 -23.86 -20.94 21.05
C HIS A 191 -23.80 -22.37 20.53
N GLY A 192 -22.90 -22.65 19.57
CA GLY A 192 -22.70 -23.97 18.98
C GLY A 192 -21.79 -24.92 19.77
N LEU A 193 -21.20 -24.50 20.90
CA LEU A 193 -20.26 -25.33 21.66
C LEU A 193 -20.86 -26.69 22.12
N ASN A 194 -22.15 -26.74 22.36
CA ASN A 194 -22.84 -27.98 22.75
C ASN A 194 -22.91 -29.03 21.63
N GLU A 195 -22.70 -28.61 20.36
CA GLU A 195 -22.70 -29.46 19.19
C GLU A 195 -21.29 -29.98 18.83
N THR A 196 -20.31 -29.74 19.71
CA THR A 196 -18.91 -30.14 19.45
C THR A 196 -18.76 -31.64 19.23
N ARG A 197 -18.12 -31.99 18.09
CA ARG A 197 -17.77 -33.37 17.76
C ARG A 197 -16.34 -33.66 18.23
N TRP A 198 -16.21 -34.57 19.19
CA TRP A 198 -14.92 -34.91 19.79
C TRP A 198 -13.93 -35.53 18.79
N GLN A 199 -14.44 -36.20 17.72
CA GLN A 199 -13.62 -36.73 16.64
C GLN A 199 -12.91 -35.63 15.84
N ASP A 200 -13.65 -34.58 15.48
CA ASP A 200 -13.10 -33.44 14.76
C ASP A 200 -12.13 -32.62 15.62
N LEU A 201 -12.46 -32.40 16.90
CA LEU A 201 -11.59 -31.72 17.85
C LEU A 201 -10.29 -32.49 18.09
N SER A 202 -10.34 -33.81 18.24
CA SER A 202 -9.14 -34.64 18.44
C SER A 202 -8.22 -34.60 17.21
N LEU A 203 -8.80 -34.67 15.99
CA LEU A 203 -8.05 -34.51 14.74
C LEU A 203 -7.45 -33.10 14.61
N ALA A 204 -8.18 -32.04 15.02
CA ALA A 204 -7.65 -30.69 15.04
C ALA A 204 -6.45 -30.54 15.98
N LEU A 205 -6.55 -31.05 17.21
CA LEU A 205 -5.45 -31.01 18.18
C LEU A 205 -4.24 -31.82 17.69
N PHE A 206 -4.49 -32.98 17.08
CA PHE A 206 -3.43 -33.77 16.48
C PHE A 206 -2.76 -33.07 15.29
N ALA A 207 -3.55 -32.45 14.40
CA ALA A 207 -3.04 -31.65 13.30
C ALA A 207 -2.19 -30.47 13.81
N LEU A 208 -2.61 -29.79 14.88
CA LEU A 208 -1.86 -28.71 15.51
C LEU A 208 -0.51 -29.23 16.06
N GLY A 209 -0.51 -30.38 16.72
CA GLY A 209 0.71 -31.01 17.23
C GLY A 209 1.70 -31.35 16.12
N ILE A 210 1.23 -31.94 15.01
CA ILE A 210 2.07 -32.20 13.82
C ILE A 210 2.60 -30.91 13.24
N TYR A 211 1.72 -29.91 13.06
CA TYR A 211 2.12 -28.60 12.47
C TYR A 211 3.24 -27.96 13.27
N GLU A 212 3.11 -27.87 14.58
CA GLU A 212 4.14 -27.27 15.44
C GLU A 212 5.41 -28.13 15.49
N GLY A 213 5.27 -29.45 15.53
CA GLY A 213 6.39 -30.40 15.49
C GLY A 213 7.22 -30.25 14.21
N VAL A 214 6.56 -30.28 13.06
CA VAL A 214 7.22 -30.13 11.75
C VAL A 214 7.86 -28.73 11.63
N ARG A 215 7.14 -27.69 12.01
CA ARG A 215 7.64 -26.30 11.98
C ARG A 215 8.89 -26.11 12.85
N LYS A 216 8.93 -26.74 14.02
CA LYS A 216 10.05 -26.63 14.95
C LYS A 216 11.30 -27.36 14.49
N HIS A 217 11.12 -28.57 13.94
CA HIS A 217 12.25 -29.46 13.61
C HIS A 217 12.67 -29.37 12.14
N TYR A 218 11.73 -29.01 11.24
CA TYR A 218 11.92 -29.04 9.79
C TYR A 218 11.49 -27.72 9.12
N THR A 219 12.15 -26.62 9.46
CA THR A 219 11.80 -25.25 9.02
C THR A 219 11.77 -25.04 7.50
N ARG A 220 12.45 -25.92 6.74
CA ARG A 220 12.53 -25.85 5.26
C ARG A 220 11.46 -26.68 4.55
N TRP A 221 10.67 -27.45 5.27
CA TRP A 221 9.68 -28.37 4.70
C TRP A 221 8.30 -27.70 4.60
N PRO A 222 7.46 -28.09 3.63
CA PRO A 222 6.12 -27.54 3.46
C PRO A 222 5.19 -28.02 4.59
N THR A 223 5.27 -27.38 5.73
CA THR A 223 4.61 -27.77 6.99
C THR A 223 3.12 -28.06 6.82
N ALA A 224 2.38 -27.18 6.11
CA ALA A 224 0.95 -27.36 5.89
C ALA A 224 0.64 -28.62 5.06
N ALA A 225 1.40 -28.88 3.99
CA ALA A 225 1.20 -30.06 3.15
C ALA A 225 1.47 -31.36 3.92
N ILE A 226 2.56 -31.38 4.73
CA ILE A 226 2.90 -32.57 5.56
C ILE A 226 1.83 -32.80 6.64
N THR A 227 1.39 -31.73 7.30
CA THR A 227 0.33 -31.80 8.31
C THR A 227 -0.94 -32.36 7.71
N LEU A 228 -1.39 -31.85 6.56
CA LEU A 228 -2.58 -32.37 5.88
C LEU A 228 -2.39 -33.81 5.44
N GLY A 229 -1.24 -34.18 4.87
CA GLY A 229 -0.98 -35.57 4.46
C GLY A 229 -1.02 -36.54 5.61
N LEU A 230 -0.30 -36.28 6.70
CA LEU A 230 -0.26 -37.18 7.87
C LEU A 230 -1.62 -37.25 8.58
N THR A 231 -2.31 -36.13 8.79
CA THR A 231 -3.65 -36.12 9.38
C THR A 231 -4.67 -36.80 8.51
N THR A 232 -4.56 -36.70 7.17
CA THR A 232 -5.43 -37.42 6.23
C THR A 232 -5.26 -38.94 6.39
N ILE A 233 -4.02 -39.44 6.44
CA ILE A 233 -3.76 -40.88 6.63
C ILE A 233 -4.43 -41.37 7.93
N ILE A 234 -4.22 -40.66 9.03
CA ILE A 234 -4.80 -41.04 10.33
C ILE A 234 -6.32 -40.93 10.31
N ALA A 235 -6.88 -39.89 9.71
CA ALA A 235 -8.33 -39.74 9.60
C ALA A 235 -8.97 -40.86 8.78
N GLN A 236 -8.29 -41.37 7.73
CA GLN A 236 -8.78 -42.55 6.97
C GLN A 236 -8.69 -43.85 7.79
N ILE A 237 -7.64 -44.03 8.59
CA ILE A 237 -7.55 -45.19 9.51
C ILE A 237 -8.68 -45.12 10.54
N LEU A 238 -8.94 -43.96 11.14
CA LEU A 238 -10.02 -43.75 12.09
C LEU A 238 -11.41 -43.99 11.43
N ARG A 239 -11.58 -43.56 10.19
CA ARG A 239 -12.80 -43.81 9.41
C ARG A 239 -13.07 -45.30 9.20
N TRP A 240 -12.04 -46.10 8.91
CA TRP A 240 -12.15 -47.57 8.83
C TRP A 240 -12.49 -48.21 10.19
N ALA A 241 -12.08 -47.54 11.29
CA ALA A 241 -12.44 -47.96 12.64
C ALA A 241 -13.84 -47.48 13.09
N GLY A 242 -14.62 -46.83 12.20
CA GLY A 242 -15.99 -46.38 12.48
C GLY A 242 -16.11 -44.96 13.07
N ALA A 243 -15.04 -44.18 13.10
CA ALA A 243 -15.11 -42.78 13.56
C ALA A 243 -15.65 -41.88 12.45
N GLU A 244 -16.69 -41.11 12.77
CA GLU A 244 -17.29 -40.14 11.86
C GLU A 244 -16.64 -38.75 12.05
N ALA A 245 -15.75 -38.37 11.15
CA ALA A 245 -15.20 -37.01 11.04
C ALA A 245 -15.76 -36.32 9.79
N ARG A 246 -15.67 -35.00 9.73
CA ARG A 246 -16.04 -34.21 8.55
C ARG A 246 -14.88 -34.15 7.55
N PHE A 247 -15.17 -34.54 6.31
CA PHE A 247 -14.23 -34.51 5.20
C PHE A 247 -14.60 -33.44 4.18
N LEU A 248 -13.61 -33.03 3.39
CA LEU A 248 -13.84 -32.13 2.25
C LEU A 248 -14.65 -32.85 1.16
N VAL A 249 -15.34 -32.08 0.33
CA VAL A 249 -16.05 -32.63 -0.82
C VAL A 249 -15.02 -33.04 -1.89
N PRO A 250 -15.04 -34.26 -2.40
CA PRO A 250 -14.13 -34.71 -3.43
C PRO A 250 -14.35 -33.92 -4.73
N LEU A 251 -13.28 -33.58 -5.40
CA LEU A 251 -13.36 -32.96 -6.74
C LEU A 251 -13.54 -34.08 -7.78
N PRO A 252 -14.43 -33.87 -8.77
CA PRO A 252 -14.54 -34.81 -9.88
C PRO A 252 -13.20 -34.90 -10.63
N PHE A 253 -12.89 -36.11 -11.07
CA PHE A 253 -11.64 -36.38 -11.81
C PHE A 253 -11.61 -35.59 -13.10
N ALA A 254 -10.47 -34.91 -13.37
CA ALA A 254 -10.19 -34.14 -14.58
C ALA A 254 -11.23 -33.03 -14.91
N SER A 255 -12.00 -32.56 -13.94
CA SER A 255 -12.95 -31.46 -14.18
C SER A 255 -12.33 -30.10 -13.90
N TRP A 256 -12.35 -29.25 -14.91
CA TRP A 256 -12.02 -27.83 -14.78
C TRP A 256 -13.11 -27.05 -15.52
N PRO A 257 -14.16 -26.62 -14.82
CA PRO A 257 -15.25 -25.91 -15.45
C PRO A 257 -14.79 -24.52 -15.89
N LEU A 258 -15.13 -24.14 -17.12
CA LEU A 258 -15.05 -22.76 -17.56
C LEU A 258 -16.28 -22.02 -17.02
N SER A 259 -16.09 -20.84 -16.50
CA SER A 259 -17.17 -19.96 -16.06
C SER A 259 -17.31 -18.76 -16.99
N TRP A 260 -18.55 -18.37 -17.25
CA TRP A 260 -18.84 -17.17 -18.00
C TRP A 260 -19.49 -16.15 -17.07
N PRO A 261 -18.92 -14.93 -16.96
CA PRO A 261 -19.49 -13.88 -16.12
C PRO A 261 -20.94 -13.59 -16.53
N ALA A 262 -21.86 -13.72 -15.58
CA ALA A 262 -23.26 -13.38 -15.81
C ALA A 262 -23.45 -11.87 -15.78
N TRP A 263 -23.61 -11.27 -16.96
CA TRP A 263 -23.81 -9.84 -17.10
C TRP A 263 -25.24 -9.43 -16.79
N SER A 264 -25.44 -8.67 -15.70
CA SER A 264 -26.64 -7.90 -15.46
C SER A 264 -26.24 -6.54 -14.88
N LEU A 265 -26.99 -5.49 -15.22
CA LEU A 265 -26.73 -4.15 -14.69
C LEU A 265 -26.87 -4.14 -13.15
N ASN A 266 -27.83 -4.87 -12.60
CA ASN A 266 -28.03 -4.97 -11.16
C ASN A 266 -26.84 -5.66 -10.47
N SER A 267 -26.36 -6.78 -11.02
CA SER A 267 -25.17 -7.48 -10.48
C SER A 267 -23.91 -6.63 -10.61
N PHE A 268 -23.78 -5.84 -11.69
CA PHE A 268 -22.67 -4.91 -11.84
C PHE A 268 -22.66 -3.84 -10.74
N TYR A 269 -23.79 -3.17 -10.49
CA TYR A 269 -23.87 -2.15 -9.45
C TYR A 269 -23.70 -2.75 -8.05
N GLY A 270 -24.26 -3.95 -7.82
CA GLY A 270 -24.15 -4.62 -6.52
C GLY A 270 -22.75 -5.12 -6.16
N LEU A 271 -21.85 -5.30 -7.16
CA LEU A 271 -20.48 -5.81 -6.94
C LEU A 271 -19.39 -4.75 -7.18
N ALA A 272 -19.77 -3.53 -7.58
CA ALA A 272 -18.80 -2.50 -7.97
C ALA A 272 -17.93 -2.03 -6.79
N ASP A 273 -18.53 -1.84 -5.62
CA ASP A 273 -17.85 -1.35 -4.42
C ASP A 273 -16.87 -2.41 -3.91
N GLU A 274 -17.29 -3.67 -3.88
CA GLU A 274 -16.45 -4.80 -3.48
C GLU A 274 -15.31 -5.04 -4.48
N ALA A 275 -15.60 -4.93 -5.78
CA ALA A 275 -14.57 -5.04 -6.80
C ALA A 275 -13.52 -3.93 -6.67
N PHE A 276 -13.96 -2.71 -6.33
CA PHE A 276 -13.07 -1.60 -6.09
C PHE A 276 -12.23 -1.79 -4.83
N ALA A 277 -12.84 -2.27 -3.73
CA ALA A 277 -12.12 -2.60 -2.49
C ALA A 277 -11.06 -3.68 -2.73
N LEU A 278 -11.43 -4.77 -3.44
CA LEU A 278 -10.50 -5.84 -3.82
C LEU A 278 -9.36 -5.33 -4.69
N ALA A 279 -9.64 -4.51 -5.70
CA ALA A 279 -8.62 -3.93 -6.57
C ALA A 279 -7.67 -3.02 -5.81
N LEU A 280 -8.21 -2.12 -4.97
CA LEU A 280 -7.41 -1.24 -4.12
C LEU A 280 -6.49 -2.02 -3.20
N PHE A 281 -7.04 -3.05 -2.53
CA PHE A 281 -6.24 -3.90 -1.65
C PHE A 281 -5.15 -4.67 -2.41
N ALA A 282 -5.48 -5.26 -3.56
CA ALA A 282 -4.51 -5.98 -4.38
C ALA A 282 -3.34 -5.09 -4.82
N ILE A 283 -3.62 -3.82 -5.17
CA ILE A 283 -2.58 -2.84 -5.51
C ILE A 283 -1.72 -2.53 -4.28
N LEU A 284 -2.32 -2.28 -3.12
CA LEU A 284 -1.59 -2.00 -1.87
C LEU A 284 -0.68 -3.17 -1.49
N GLU A 285 -1.24 -4.38 -1.42
CA GLU A 285 -0.49 -5.61 -1.07
C GLU A 285 0.62 -5.87 -2.09
N GLY A 286 0.29 -5.85 -3.39
CA GLY A 286 1.24 -6.09 -4.47
C GLY A 286 2.40 -5.10 -4.47
N THR A 287 2.11 -3.80 -4.31
CA THR A 287 3.12 -2.74 -4.24
C THR A 287 4.11 -2.96 -3.09
N PHE A 288 3.62 -3.31 -1.90
CA PHE A 288 4.49 -3.53 -0.75
C PHE A 288 5.36 -4.77 -0.89
N ILE A 289 4.82 -5.84 -1.48
CA ILE A 289 5.56 -7.09 -1.67
C ILE A 289 6.62 -6.91 -2.75
N SER A 290 6.27 -6.36 -3.91
CA SER A 290 7.23 -6.07 -5.00
C SER A 290 8.35 -5.16 -4.52
N LYS A 291 8.05 -4.10 -3.77
CA LYS A 291 9.03 -3.20 -3.17
C LYS A 291 9.94 -3.90 -2.15
N SER A 292 9.39 -4.79 -1.33
CA SER A 292 10.15 -5.56 -0.34
C SER A 292 11.13 -6.53 -1.01
N LEU A 293 10.69 -7.24 -2.07
CA LEU A 293 11.53 -8.15 -2.83
C LEU A 293 12.59 -7.41 -3.66
N ALA A 294 12.22 -6.29 -4.29
CA ALA A 294 13.14 -5.45 -5.04
C ALA A 294 14.29 -4.94 -4.17
N SER A 295 13.99 -4.52 -2.92
CA SER A 295 15.03 -4.07 -1.98
C SER A 295 16.00 -5.17 -1.56
N ARG A 296 15.57 -6.43 -1.54
CA ARG A 296 16.43 -7.58 -1.20
C ARG A 296 17.26 -8.07 -2.39
N THR A 297 16.72 -7.91 -3.60
CA THR A 297 17.33 -8.43 -4.84
C THR A 297 18.12 -7.38 -5.59
N ASN A 298 18.08 -6.12 -5.17
CA ASN A 298 18.66 -4.95 -5.82
C ASN A 298 18.28 -4.86 -7.32
N ARG A 299 17.03 -5.21 -7.64
CA ARG A 299 16.50 -5.17 -9.01
C ARG A 299 15.41 -4.12 -9.14
N PRO A 300 15.35 -3.39 -10.26
CA PRO A 300 14.27 -2.46 -10.52
C PRO A 300 12.96 -3.23 -10.65
N TYR A 301 11.86 -2.63 -10.20
CA TYR A 301 10.50 -3.12 -10.37
C TYR A 301 9.60 -1.96 -10.81
N ASP A 302 8.56 -2.28 -11.57
CA ASP A 302 7.55 -1.33 -11.99
C ASP A 302 6.20 -1.75 -11.41
N VAL A 303 5.67 -0.90 -10.51
CA VAL A 303 4.41 -1.18 -9.80
C VAL A 303 3.23 -1.23 -10.77
N ASN A 304 3.23 -0.38 -11.81
CA ASN A 304 2.15 -0.36 -12.79
C ASN A 304 2.17 -1.62 -13.65
N GLN A 305 3.37 -2.09 -14.01
CA GLN A 305 3.55 -3.34 -14.74
C GLN A 305 3.09 -4.55 -13.92
N ASP A 306 3.44 -4.61 -12.62
CA ASP A 306 3.00 -5.70 -11.74
C ASP A 306 1.48 -5.64 -11.50
N THR A 307 0.88 -4.45 -11.45
CA THR A 307 -0.58 -4.28 -11.37
C THR A 307 -1.29 -4.72 -12.65
N LEU A 308 -0.71 -4.43 -13.83
CA LEU A 308 -1.20 -4.95 -15.11
C LEU A 308 -1.19 -6.48 -15.11
N SER A 309 -0.11 -7.08 -14.64
CA SER A 309 0.03 -8.54 -14.48
C SER A 309 -1.08 -9.13 -13.61
N MET A 310 -1.36 -8.52 -12.44
CA MET A 310 -2.45 -8.93 -11.56
C MET A 310 -3.82 -8.79 -12.23
N GLY A 311 -4.03 -7.70 -12.99
CA GLY A 311 -5.27 -7.46 -13.70
C GLY A 311 -5.55 -8.54 -14.75
N ILE A 312 -4.56 -8.85 -15.61
CA ILE A 312 -4.68 -9.89 -16.64
C ILE A 312 -4.87 -11.27 -16.00
N ALA A 313 -4.16 -11.56 -14.91
CA ALA A 313 -4.32 -12.81 -14.17
C ALA A 313 -5.74 -12.96 -13.59
N ASN A 314 -6.33 -11.88 -13.06
CA ASN A 314 -7.71 -11.89 -12.58
C ASN A 314 -8.72 -12.07 -13.72
N VAL A 315 -8.52 -11.42 -14.86
CA VAL A 315 -9.37 -11.66 -16.04
C VAL A 315 -9.32 -13.15 -16.42
N ALA A 316 -8.15 -13.77 -16.47
CA ALA A 316 -8.04 -15.20 -16.72
C ALA A 316 -8.75 -16.02 -15.63
N CYS A 317 -8.56 -15.72 -14.34
CA CYS A 317 -9.25 -16.40 -13.24
C CYS A 317 -10.77 -16.32 -13.37
N ALA A 318 -11.34 -15.21 -13.85
CA ALA A 318 -12.78 -15.06 -14.05
C ALA A 318 -13.36 -16.09 -15.01
N PHE A 319 -12.64 -16.43 -16.07
CA PHE A 319 -13.09 -17.42 -17.07
C PHE A 319 -12.73 -18.86 -16.70
N PHE A 320 -11.72 -19.06 -15.86
CA PHE A 320 -11.26 -20.38 -15.43
C PHE A 320 -11.68 -20.74 -14.00
N SER A 321 -12.84 -20.26 -13.57
CA SER A 321 -13.43 -20.58 -12.25
C SER A 321 -12.48 -20.32 -11.06
N GLY A 322 -11.66 -19.29 -11.16
CA GLY A 322 -10.80 -18.85 -10.08
C GLY A 322 -11.50 -17.83 -9.17
N MET A 323 -10.94 -17.63 -7.97
CA MET A 323 -11.30 -16.52 -7.09
C MET A 323 -10.33 -15.33 -7.30
N PRO A 324 -10.60 -14.13 -6.74
CA PRO A 324 -9.71 -12.98 -6.91
C PRO A 324 -8.28 -13.27 -6.45
N ALA A 325 -7.32 -12.91 -7.30
CA ALA A 325 -5.90 -13.08 -7.09
C ALA A 325 -5.22 -11.77 -6.69
N SER A 326 -4.25 -11.84 -5.79
CA SER A 326 -3.29 -10.79 -5.49
C SER A 326 -1.86 -11.35 -5.42
N THR A 327 -0.90 -10.51 -5.08
CA THR A 327 0.48 -10.97 -4.85
C THR A 327 0.61 -11.61 -3.47
N SER A 328 0.96 -12.88 -3.41
CA SER A 328 1.13 -13.60 -2.14
C SER A 328 2.51 -13.33 -1.52
N PRO A 329 2.60 -12.72 -0.32
CA PRO A 329 3.89 -12.44 0.32
C PRO A 329 4.67 -13.71 0.66
N VAL A 330 3.97 -14.71 1.22
CA VAL A 330 4.60 -15.94 1.70
C VAL A 330 5.11 -16.80 0.55
N ARG A 331 4.29 -16.97 -0.50
CA ARG A 331 4.68 -17.73 -1.70
C ARG A 331 5.79 -17.04 -2.48
N SER A 332 5.75 -15.71 -2.58
CA SER A 332 6.78 -14.94 -3.28
C SER A 332 8.12 -14.99 -2.54
N GLN A 333 8.10 -14.92 -1.20
CA GLN A 333 9.31 -15.10 -0.41
C GLN A 333 9.86 -16.51 -0.51
N LEU A 334 9.00 -17.55 -0.42
CA LEU A 334 9.39 -18.93 -0.57
C LEU A 334 10.00 -19.19 -1.95
N ASN A 335 9.44 -18.63 -3.01
CA ASN A 335 9.97 -18.71 -4.37
C ASN A 335 11.42 -18.20 -4.44
N TYR A 336 11.66 -17.01 -3.88
CA TYR A 336 13.00 -16.42 -3.80
C TYR A 336 13.97 -17.28 -2.97
N GLU A 337 13.57 -17.69 -1.76
CA GLU A 337 14.40 -18.48 -0.84
C GLU A 337 14.67 -19.91 -1.35
N SER A 338 13.77 -20.49 -2.12
CA SER A 338 13.94 -21.81 -2.76
C SER A 338 14.87 -21.80 -3.95
N GLY A 339 15.32 -20.61 -4.38
CA GLY A 339 16.35 -20.43 -5.40
C GLY A 339 15.84 -20.18 -6.80
N ALA A 340 14.61 -19.64 -6.96
CA ALA A 340 14.11 -19.16 -8.24
C ALA A 340 15.11 -18.19 -8.89
N LYS A 341 15.26 -18.28 -10.19
CA LYS A 341 16.18 -17.46 -10.99
C LYS A 341 15.42 -16.54 -11.95
N THR A 342 14.26 -16.98 -12.43
CA THR A 342 13.44 -16.27 -13.41
C THR A 342 11.97 -16.31 -13.03
N SER A 343 11.16 -15.53 -13.74
CA SER A 343 9.70 -15.54 -13.59
C SER A 343 9.06 -16.88 -14.04
N LEU A 344 9.78 -17.72 -14.77
CA LEU A 344 9.32 -19.06 -15.16
C LEU A 344 9.10 -20.00 -13.97
N ALA A 345 9.75 -19.76 -12.82
CA ALA A 345 9.45 -20.50 -11.59
C ALA A 345 7.97 -20.40 -11.21
N SER A 346 7.34 -19.22 -11.36
CA SER A 346 5.91 -19.06 -11.14
C SER A 346 5.08 -19.81 -12.17
N VAL A 347 5.45 -19.77 -13.44
CA VAL A 347 4.75 -20.52 -14.52
C VAL A 347 4.76 -22.01 -14.22
N TRP A 348 5.93 -22.59 -13.86
CA TRP A 348 6.04 -23.99 -13.45
C TRP A 348 5.20 -24.31 -12.22
N SER A 349 5.15 -23.41 -11.23
CA SER A 349 4.30 -23.60 -10.06
C SER A 349 2.81 -23.67 -10.44
N GLY A 350 2.36 -22.79 -11.33
CA GLY A 350 0.99 -22.81 -11.85
C GLY A 350 0.66 -24.13 -12.56
N LEU A 351 1.59 -24.61 -13.42
CA LEU A 351 1.43 -25.90 -14.11
C LEU A 351 1.37 -27.10 -13.15
N ILE A 352 2.21 -27.12 -12.10
CA ILE A 352 2.19 -28.18 -11.08
C ILE A 352 0.86 -28.13 -10.32
N CYS A 353 0.35 -26.95 -9.95
CA CYS A 353 -0.96 -26.81 -9.31
C CYS A 353 -2.09 -27.30 -10.23
N ALA A 354 -2.05 -26.97 -11.53
CA ALA A 354 -3.02 -27.45 -12.51
C ALA A 354 -2.97 -28.99 -12.63
N ALA A 355 -1.78 -29.55 -12.75
CA ALA A 355 -1.60 -31.01 -12.80
C ALA A 355 -2.16 -31.70 -11.54
N ALA A 356 -1.98 -31.10 -10.35
CA ALA A 356 -2.53 -31.64 -9.11
C ALA A 356 -4.07 -31.71 -9.12
N VAL A 357 -4.75 -30.74 -9.74
CA VAL A 357 -6.22 -30.79 -9.92
C VAL A 357 -6.63 -32.00 -10.77
N PHE A 358 -5.95 -32.23 -11.88
CA PHE A 358 -6.29 -33.29 -12.79
C PHE A 358 -6.02 -34.70 -12.22
N PHE A 359 -4.93 -34.88 -11.46
CA PHE A 359 -4.50 -36.17 -10.99
C PHE A 359 -4.89 -36.50 -9.54
N ALA A 360 -5.00 -35.49 -8.68
CA ALA A 360 -5.24 -35.65 -7.25
C ALA A 360 -6.62 -35.14 -6.79
N GLY A 361 -7.46 -34.67 -7.69
CA GLY A 361 -8.78 -34.10 -7.37
C GLY A 361 -9.64 -34.96 -6.45
N PRO A 362 -9.87 -36.28 -6.74
CA PRO A 362 -10.67 -37.17 -5.88
C PRO A 362 -10.05 -37.36 -4.50
N MET A 363 -8.71 -37.33 -4.37
CA MET A 363 -8.02 -37.55 -3.08
C MET A 363 -8.26 -36.40 -2.10
N ILE A 364 -8.67 -35.22 -2.59
CA ILE A 364 -9.01 -34.07 -1.75
C ILE A 364 -10.17 -34.43 -0.79
N GLY A 365 -11.13 -35.24 -1.22
CA GLY A 365 -12.23 -35.72 -0.38
C GLY A 365 -11.80 -36.62 0.80
N TRP A 366 -10.53 -36.97 0.88
CA TRP A 366 -9.98 -37.70 2.02
C TRP A 366 -9.47 -36.80 3.15
N VAL A 367 -9.30 -35.49 2.85
CA VAL A 367 -8.75 -34.52 3.79
C VAL A 367 -9.80 -34.11 4.83
N PRO A 368 -9.52 -34.26 6.14
CA PRO A 368 -10.44 -33.84 7.18
C PRO A 368 -10.51 -32.31 7.26
N LEU A 369 -11.74 -31.78 7.37
CA LEU A 369 -12.01 -30.35 7.41
C LEU A 369 -11.33 -29.65 8.61
N SER A 370 -11.32 -30.33 9.76
CA SER A 370 -10.68 -29.87 11.00
C SER A 370 -9.16 -29.65 10.84
N ALA A 371 -8.47 -30.57 10.11
CA ALA A 371 -7.04 -30.38 9.83
C ALA A 371 -6.74 -29.18 8.91
N LEU A 372 -7.60 -28.99 7.90
CA LEU A 372 -7.48 -27.83 7.03
C LEU A 372 -7.71 -26.53 7.82
N ALA A 373 -8.73 -26.51 8.69
CA ALA A 373 -9.01 -25.36 9.56
C ALA A 373 -7.81 -25.00 10.47
N VAL A 374 -7.13 -25.98 11.04
CA VAL A 374 -5.90 -25.76 11.82
C VAL A 374 -4.80 -25.13 10.96
N CYS A 375 -4.60 -25.63 9.74
CA CYS A 375 -3.63 -25.02 8.82
C CYS A 375 -3.98 -23.57 8.51
N VAL A 376 -5.27 -23.23 8.31
CA VAL A 376 -5.76 -21.86 8.11
C VAL A 376 -5.47 -20.99 9.33
N ILE A 377 -5.80 -21.46 10.53
CA ILE A 377 -5.53 -20.74 11.79
C ILE A 377 -4.04 -20.43 11.93
N ARG A 378 -3.18 -21.40 11.63
CA ARG A 378 -1.72 -21.19 11.72
C ARG A 378 -1.18 -20.21 10.68
N VAL A 379 -1.72 -20.24 9.47
CA VAL A 379 -1.41 -19.25 8.43
C VAL A 379 -1.88 -17.86 8.86
N ALA A 380 -3.11 -17.74 9.35
CA ALA A 380 -3.66 -16.48 9.84
C ALA A 380 -2.84 -15.90 11.01
N TRP A 381 -2.45 -16.73 11.97
CA TRP A 381 -1.57 -16.30 13.06
C TRP A 381 -0.22 -15.76 12.56
N GLY A 382 0.31 -16.32 11.47
CA GLY A 382 1.53 -15.85 10.82
C GLY A 382 1.42 -14.46 10.16
N LEU A 383 0.19 -13.94 9.94
CA LEU A 383 -0.02 -12.59 9.41
C LEU A 383 0.18 -11.50 10.45
N VAL A 384 0.05 -11.84 11.75
CA VAL A 384 0.24 -10.90 12.86
C VAL A 384 1.74 -10.64 13.04
N ASP A 385 2.24 -9.57 12.45
CA ASP A 385 3.64 -9.16 12.56
C ASP A 385 3.83 -8.24 13.78
N TRP A 386 4.06 -8.84 14.94
CA TRP A 386 4.26 -8.13 16.21
C TRP A 386 5.39 -7.09 16.15
N ARG A 387 6.43 -7.34 15.34
CA ARG A 387 7.54 -6.40 15.17
C ARG A 387 7.07 -5.14 14.44
N ARG A 388 6.33 -5.31 13.33
CA ARG A 388 5.82 -4.18 12.55
C ARG A 388 4.74 -3.40 13.31
N ILE A 389 3.86 -4.09 14.04
CA ILE A 389 2.87 -3.46 14.93
C ILE A 389 3.58 -2.57 15.95
N ARG A 390 4.60 -3.09 16.65
CA ARG A 390 5.37 -2.32 17.62
C ARG A 390 6.06 -1.11 17.01
N ILE A 391 6.61 -1.26 15.80
CA ILE A 391 7.24 -0.13 15.07
C ILE A 391 6.18 0.93 14.75
N ALA A 392 5.05 0.55 14.17
CA ALA A 392 4.00 1.49 13.79
C ALA A 392 3.41 2.25 15.00
N LEU A 393 3.24 1.57 16.14
CA LEU A 393 2.74 2.20 17.38
C LEU A 393 3.73 3.16 18.02
N ARG A 394 5.04 2.96 17.82
CA ARG A 394 6.10 3.73 18.50
C ARG A 394 6.77 4.78 17.62
N ALA A 395 6.75 4.62 16.29
CA ALA A 395 7.46 5.51 15.37
C ALA A 395 6.83 6.90 15.31
N THR A 396 5.53 7.00 15.04
CA THR A 396 4.81 8.27 15.04
C THR A 396 3.39 8.09 15.60
N ARG A 397 2.87 9.15 16.25
CA ARG A 397 1.48 9.13 16.76
C ARG A 397 0.47 8.92 15.63
N SER A 398 0.70 9.52 14.46
CA SER A 398 -0.17 9.38 13.29
C SER A 398 -0.26 7.93 12.81
N ASP A 399 0.89 7.24 12.67
CA ASP A 399 0.91 5.85 12.23
C ASP A 399 0.26 4.91 13.24
N GLY A 400 0.46 5.16 14.54
CA GLY A 400 -0.19 4.41 15.61
C GLY A 400 -1.71 4.55 15.57
N ILE A 401 -2.22 5.78 15.40
CA ILE A 401 -3.67 6.05 15.31
C ILE A 401 -4.26 5.37 14.06
N VAL A 402 -3.61 5.50 12.89
CA VAL A 402 -4.05 4.84 11.64
C VAL A 402 -4.15 3.32 11.85
N LEU A 403 -3.13 2.71 12.45
CA LEU A 403 -3.13 1.27 12.73
C LEU A 403 -4.31 0.88 13.63
N ILE A 404 -4.51 1.58 14.75
CA ILE A 404 -5.57 1.27 15.72
C ILE A 404 -6.95 1.46 15.09
N VAL A 405 -7.17 2.58 14.39
CA VAL A 405 -8.46 2.87 13.74
C VAL A 405 -8.78 1.80 12.69
N THR A 406 -7.81 1.46 11.84
CA THR A 406 -8.01 0.43 10.81
C THR A 406 -8.24 -0.95 11.43
N PHE A 407 -7.49 -1.30 12.47
CA PHE A 407 -7.66 -2.56 13.21
C PHE A 407 -9.04 -2.68 13.84
N LEU A 408 -9.49 -1.65 14.55
CA LEU A 408 -10.83 -1.64 15.18
C LEU A 408 -11.94 -1.66 14.12
N ALA A 409 -11.80 -0.88 13.05
CA ALA A 409 -12.74 -0.94 11.93
C ALA A 409 -12.86 -2.35 11.36
N THR A 410 -11.73 -3.06 11.17
CA THR A 410 -11.71 -4.44 10.65
C THR A 410 -12.43 -5.44 11.55
N LEU A 411 -12.51 -5.20 12.86
CA LEU A 411 -13.23 -6.06 13.81
C LEU A 411 -14.72 -5.71 13.93
N LEU A 412 -15.08 -4.43 13.72
CA LEU A 412 -16.40 -3.87 14.03
C LEU A 412 -17.28 -3.66 12.80
N THR A 413 -16.68 -3.54 11.60
CA THR A 413 -17.39 -3.23 10.36
C THR A 413 -17.06 -4.24 9.28
N PRO A 414 -17.84 -4.30 8.18
CA PRO A 414 -17.46 -5.06 7.00
C PRO A 414 -16.06 -4.69 6.51
N LEU A 415 -15.35 -5.66 5.97
CA LEU A 415 -13.92 -5.56 5.71
C LEU A 415 -13.55 -4.60 4.58
N ASP A 416 -14.42 -4.48 3.57
CA ASP A 416 -14.36 -3.50 2.49
C ASP A 416 -14.40 -2.08 3.03
N PHE A 417 -15.37 -1.78 3.92
CA PHE A 417 -15.48 -0.49 4.58
C PHE A 417 -14.25 -0.17 5.45
N ALA A 418 -13.73 -1.16 6.18
CA ALA A 418 -12.56 -0.98 7.04
C ALA A 418 -11.31 -0.52 6.27
N ILE A 419 -11.08 -1.05 5.06
CA ILE A 419 -9.93 -0.66 4.25
C ILE A 419 -10.09 0.75 3.69
N PHE A 420 -11.30 1.13 3.25
CA PHE A 420 -11.58 2.49 2.79
C PHE A 420 -11.41 3.51 3.93
N LEU A 421 -11.93 3.20 5.10
CA LEU A 421 -11.80 4.05 6.28
C LEU A 421 -10.33 4.23 6.66
N GLY A 422 -9.56 3.14 6.70
CA GLY A 422 -8.13 3.19 7.00
C GLY A 422 -7.33 4.00 6.00
N ALA A 423 -7.57 3.81 4.70
CA ALA A 423 -6.91 4.53 3.62
C ALA A 423 -7.27 6.03 3.65
N ALA A 424 -8.56 6.36 3.77
CA ALA A 424 -9.03 7.74 3.86
C ALA A 424 -8.42 8.45 5.07
N PHE A 425 -8.45 7.80 6.24
CA PHE A 425 -7.89 8.35 7.47
C PHE A 425 -6.36 8.57 7.37
N SER A 426 -5.64 7.65 6.75
CA SER A 426 -4.21 7.78 6.47
C SER A 426 -3.91 8.99 5.59
N ILE A 427 -4.68 9.18 4.52
CA ILE A 427 -4.51 10.32 3.60
C ILE A 427 -4.82 11.64 4.32
N VAL A 428 -5.88 11.71 5.12
CA VAL A 428 -6.24 12.91 5.90
C VAL A 428 -5.11 13.30 6.86
N LEU A 429 -4.54 12.33 7.60
CA LEU A 429 -3.44 12.61 8.51
C LEU A 429 -2.15 12.99 7.77
N PHE A 430 -1.90 12.41 6.61
CA PHE A 430 -0.79 12.80 5.75
C PHE A 430 -0.95 14.23 5.25
N LEU A 431 -2.12 14.59 4.72
CA LEU A 431 -2.42 15.96 4.27
C LEU A 431 -2.32 16.97 5.41
N ARG A 432 -2.85 16.63 6.60
CA ARG A 432 -2.71 17.48 7.79
C ARG A 432 -1.23 17.73 8.13
N LYS A 433 -0.39 16.70 8.08
CA LYS A 433 1.05 16.83 8.36
C LYS A 433 1.75 17.66 7.27
N ALA A 434 1.42 17.43 6.00
CA ALA A 434 1.98 18.17 4.87
C ALA A 434 1.54 19.64 4.86
N ALA A 435 0.33 19.92 5.39
CA ALA A 435 -0.23 21.27 5.49
C ALA A 435 0.38 22.14 6.60
N MET A 436 1.32 21.62 7.40
CA MET A 436 1.98 22.38 8.47
C MET A 436 3.41 22.79 8.01
N PRO A 437 3.59 23.91 7.32
CA PRO A 437 4.93 24.42 7.03
C PRO A 437 5.58 24.85 8.36
N GLN A 438 6.87 24.60 8.49
CA GLN A 438 7.63 25.16 9.60
C GLN A 438 8.05 26.58 9.24
N LEU A 439 7.59 27.54 10.02
CA LEU A 439 7.98 28.93 9.92
C LEU A 439 8.93 29.21 11.07
N VAL A 440 10.19 29.47 10.73
CA VAL A 440 11.23 29.76 11.70
C VAL A 440 11.67 31.20 11.53
N GLU A 441 11.55 31.97 12.59
CA GLU A 441 12.06 33.34 12.61
C GLU A 441 13.54 33.35 12.94
N TYR A 442 14.33 34.00 12.09
CA TYR A 442 15.76 34.14 12.25
C TYR A 442 16.14 35.60 12.57
N THR A 443 17.20 35.75 13.34
CA THR A 443 17.89 37.00 13.60
C THR A 443 19.38 36.81 13.39
N PHE A 444 20.17 37.90 13.51
CA PHE A 444 21.62 37.80 13.50
C PHE A 444 22.15 37.85 14.93
N ASN A 445 23.16 37.03 15.23
CA ASN A 445 23.91 37.14 16.46
C ASN A 445 24.95 38.29 16.36
N GLU A 446 25.65 38.57 17.44
CA GLU A 446 26.69 39.62 17.50
C GLU A 446 27.85 39.40 16.51
N GLU A 447 28.05 38.14 16.10
CA GLU A 447 29.05 37.72 15.10
C GLU A 447 28.56 37.85 13.66
N GLY A 448 27.27 38.21 13.42
CA GLY A 448 26.66 38.32 12.10
C GLY A 448 26.18 37.00 11.50
N ASN A 449 26.09 35.91 12.28
CA ASN A 449 25.53 34.63 11.85
C ASN A 449 24.02 34.61 12.01
N LEU A 450 23.32 33.95 11.08
CA LEU A 450 21.88 33.68 11.17
C LEU A 450 21.63 32.65 12.29
N CYS A 451 20.86 33.03 13.31
CA CYS A 451 20.41 32.18 14.39
C CYS A 451 18.89 32.28 14.55
N GLU A 452 18.27 31.24 15.09
CA GLU A 452 16.85 31.27 15.43
C GLU A 452 16.61 32.31 16.55
N VAL A 453 15.47 32.98 16.46
CA VAL A 453 15.05 33.90 17.52
C VAL A 453 14.70 33.08 18.75
N ASP A 454 15.31 33.40 19.87
CA ASP A 454 15.06 32.72 21.14
C ASP A 454 13.59 32.79 21.58
N ALA A 455 13.19 31.90 22.46
CA ALA A 455 11.82 31.86 23.02
C ALA A 455 11.34 33.19 23.65
N LEU A 456 12.28 34.09 23.95
CA LEU A 456 12.02 35.46 24.45
C LEU A 456 11.71 36.47 23.34
N GLY A 457 11.78 36.10 22.06
CA GLY A 457 11.42 36.94 20.93
C GLY A 457 12.32 38.15 20.69
N LYS A 458 13.52 38.21 21.27
CA LYS A 458 14.44 39.34 21.09
C LYS A 458 15.15 39.26 19.74
N ARG A 459 14.88 40.21 18.87
CA ARG A 459 15.63 40.45 17.62
C ARG A 459 16.77 41.43 17.87
N VAL A 460 17.92 41.16 17.27
CA VAL A 460 19.05 42.13 17.32
C VAL A 460 18.67 43.44 16.65
N ASN A 461 17.95 43.38 15.53
CA ASN A 461 17.31 44.55 14.92
C ASN A 461 15.80 44.43 15.02
N PRO A 462 15.11 45.22 15.88
CA PRO A 462 13.66 45.09 16.08
C PRO A 462 12.86 45.47 14.83
N GLN A 463 13.45 46.19 13.88
CA GLN A 463 12.77 46.65 12.66
C GLN A 463 12.78 45.64 11.52
N ILE A 464 13.60 44.58 11.60
CA ILE A 464 13.74 43.57 10.55
C ILE A 464 13.44 42.16 11.12
N SER A 465 12.52 41.43 10.49
CA SER A 465 12.29 40.04 10.75
C SER A 465 12.61 39.18 9.51
N ILE A 466 13.32 38.09 9.70
CA ILE A 466 13.63 37.11 8.64
C ILE A 466 12.84 35.85 8.93
N ILE A 467 11.82 35.59 8.12
CA ILE A 467 10.97 34.39 8.29
C ILE A 467 11.38 33.36 7.25
N HIS A 468 11.92 32.26 7.70
CA HIS A 468 12.25 31.13 6.86
C HIS A 468 11.07 30.17 6.76
N VAL A 469 10.68 29.84 5.53
CA VAL A 469 9.61 28.88 5.25
C VAL A 469 10.21 27.56 4.86
N GLU A 470 9.99 26.53 5.67
CA GLU A 470 10.38 25.15 5.39
C GLU A 470 9.13 24.33 5.09
N GLY A 471 9.10 23.73 3.90
CA GLY A 471 7.98 22.89 3.44
C GLY A 471 7.29 23.44 2.20
N GLU A 472 6.22 22.78 1.84
CA GLU A 472 5.45 23.14 0.65
C GLU A 472 4.37 24.18 0.99
N LEU A 473 4.26 25.19 0.14
CA LEU A 473 3.22 26.22 0.25
C LEU A 473 2.08 25.89 -0.74
N PHE A 474 1.15 25.05 -0.31
CA PHE A 474 -0.05 24.72 -1.06
C PHE A 474 -1.31 25.13 -0.26
N PHE A 475 -2.50 24.95 -0.85
CA PHE A 475 -3.76 25.43 -0.27
C PHE A 475 -3.95 25.06 1.23
N GLY A 476 -3.51 23.87 1.65
CA GLY A 476 -3.62 23.44 3.05
C GLY A 476 -2.72 24.19 4.03
N ALA A 477 -1.64 24.81 3.54
CA ALA A 477 -0.67 25.56 4.33
C ALA A 477 -0.94 27.07 4.35
N SER A 478 -1.74 27.58 3.41
CA SER A 478 -1.89 29.01 3.11
C SER A 478 -2.42 29.83 4.29
N ASP A 479 -3.40 29.31 5.01
CA ASP A 479 -3.99 30.02 6.16
C ASP A 479 -3.03 30.07 7.36
N LEU A 480 -2.34 28.96 7.65
CA LEU A 480 -1.32 28.93 8.70
C LEU A 480 -0.18 29.91 8.40
N PHE A 481 0.30 29.87 7.17
CA PHE A 481 1.32 30.79 6.67
C PHE A 481 0.91 32.25 6.84
N ARG A 482 -0.27 32.60 6.36
CA ARG A 482 -0.81 33.96 6.46
C ARG A 482 -0.95 34.43 7.92
N ASN A 483 -1.55 33.58 8.78
CA ASN A 483 -1.82 33.94 10.16
C ASN A 483 -0.53 34.09 10.98
N GLU A 484 0.46 33.25 10.73
CA GLU A 484 1.74 33.32 11.45
C GLU A 484 2.52 34.59 11.09
N ILE A 485 2.56 34.98 9.80
CA ILE A 485 3.21 36.21 9.41
C ILE A 485 2.43 37.45 9.91
N ARG A 486 1.10 37.40 9.90
CA ARG A 486 0.28 38.44 10.53
C ARG A 486 0.59 38.60 12.02
N ARG A 487 0.80 37.49 12.73
CA ARG A 487 1.16 37.47 14.15
C ARG A 487 2.53 38.15 14.36
N VAL A 488 3.53 37.85 13.55
CA VAL A 488 4.84 38.52 13.61
C VAL A 488 4.71 40.01 13.31
N ALA A 489 3.84 40.38 12.36
CA ALA A 489 3.60 41.74 11.96
C ALA A 489 2.77 42.59 12.97
N THR A 490 2.30 42.00 14.09
CA THR A 490 1.67 42.79 15.19
C THR A 490 2.67 43.62 15.96
N ASP A 491 3.96 43.35 15.89
CA ASP A 491 5.01 44.14 16.50
C ASP A 491 5.11 45.53 15.78
N GLU A 492 4.82 46.62 16.50
CA GLU A 492 4.82 47.98 15.97
C GLU A 492 6.20 48.47 15.51
N ASN A 493 7.26 47.91 16.07
CA ASN A 493 8.63 48.25 15.69
C ASN A 493 9.04 47.66 14.34
N LEU A 494 8.31 46.63 13.85
CA LEU A 494 8.67 45.94 12.64
C LEU A 494 8.32 46.75 11.39
N LYS A 495 9.32 46.99 10.54
CA LYS A 495 9.18 47.76 9.30
C LYS A 495 9.45 46.95 8.03
N VAL A 496 10.23 45.86 8.15
CA VAL A 496 10.61 45.02 7.01
C VAL A 496 10.53 43.55 7.40
N ILE A 497 9.85 42.75 6.60
CA ILE A 497 9.84 41.29 6.67
C ILE A 497 10.57 40.72 5.46
N VAL A 498 11.62 39.96 5.69
CA VAL A 498 12.32 39.17 4.67
C VAL A 498 11.79 37.76 4.68
N LEU A 499 10.96 37.42 3.71
CA LEU A 499 10.40 36.08 3.54
C LEU A 499 11.37 35.21 2.75
N ARG A 500 11.99 34.23 3.42
CA ARG A 500 12.97 33.33 2.81
C ARG A 500 12.31 32.07 2.30
N LEU A 501 12.13 31.97 0.96
CA LEU A 501 11.45 30.88 0.26
C LEU A 501 12.42 29.86 -0.36
N LYS A 502 13.62 29.68 0.19
CA LYS A 502 14.64 28.77 -0.36
C LYS A 502 14.16 27.32 -0.43
N ASN A 503 13.45 26.88 0.58
CA ASN A 503 12.94 25.51 0.71
C ASN A 503 11.44 25.40 0.41
N ALA A 504 10.77 26.53 0.16
CA ALA A 504 9.38 26.54 -0.26
C ALA A 504 9.25 26.18 -1.74
N ARG A 505 8.34 25.25 -2.05
CA ARG A 505 8.05 24.78 -3.40
C ARG A 505 6.54 24.74 -3.62
N HIS A 506 6.13 24.65 -4.89
CA HIS A 506 4.75 24.38 -5.30
C HIS A 506 3.71 25.39 -4.79
N LEU A 507 3.96 26.69 -5.02
CA LEU A 507 2.92 27.70 -4.85
C LEU A 507 1.75 27.41 -5.78
N ASP A 508 0.55 27.27 -5.20
CA ASP A 508 -0.71 27.16 -5.93
C ASP A 508 -1.51 28.47 -5.92
N ALA A 509 -2.68 28.46 -6.55
CA ALA A 509 -3.52 29.66 -6.64
C ALA A 509 -3.96 30.18 -5.27
N THR A 510 -4.27 29.30 -4.32
CA THR A 510 -4.69 29.68 -2.96
C THR A 510 -3.55 30.33 -2.19
N SER A 511 -2.35 29.78 -2.31
CA SER A 511 -1.15 30.34 -1.68
C SER A 511 -0.78 31.71 -2.27
N VAL A 512 -0.99 31.89 -3.58
CA VAL A 512 -0.82 33.16 -4.27
C VAL A 512 -1.80 34.21 -3.74
N MET A 513 -3.09 33.86 -3.61
CA MET A 513 -4.11 34.76 -3.04
C MET A 513 -3.80 35.12 -1.57
N ALA A 514 -3.38 34.15 -0.78
CA ALA A 514 -2.98 34.40 0.61
C ALA A 514 -1.75 35.31 0.71
N LEU A 515 -0.80 35.20 -0.21
CA LEU A 515 0.37 36.07 -0.29
C LEU A 515 -0.01 37.48 -0.76
N GLU A 516 -0.95 37.61 -1.69
CA GLU A 516 -1.49 38.92 -2.12
C GLU A 516 -2.16 39.67 -0.96
N GLU A 517 -3.07 39.00 -0.25
CA GLU A 517 -3.72 39.55 0.94
C GLU A 517 -2.70 39.97 2.01
N LEU A 518 -1.65 39.17 2.19
CA LEU A 518 -0.57 39.47 3.14
C LEU A 518 0.21 40.71 2.73
N ILE A 519 0.54 40.88 1.45
CA ILE A 519 1.23 42.05 0.93
C ILE A 519 0.41 43.30 1.18
N LEU A 520 -0.89 43.27 0.87
CA LEU A 520 -1.79 44.42 1.07
C LEU A 520 -1.93 44.76 2.56
N PHE A 521 -2.06 43.75 3.42
CA PHE A 521 -2.12 43.92 4.88
C PHE A 521 -0.84 44.60 5.43
N LEU A 522 0.35 44.14 5.02
CA LEU A 522 1.62 44.67 5.47
C LEU A 522 1.83 46.10 4.98
N ARG A 523 1.46 46.41 3.73
CA ARG A 523 1.50 47.77 3.19
C ARG A 523 0.61 48.74 3.98
N GLY A 524 -0.60 48.32 4.36
CA GLY A 524 -1.50 49.12 5.19
C GLY A 524 -0.92 49.46 6.57
N ARG A 525 0.06 48.68 7.04
CA ARG A 525 0.80 48.93 8.30
C ARG A 525 2.14 49.62 8.11
N GLY A 526 2.48 50.03 6.91
CA GLY A 526 3.78 50.61 6.60
C GLY A 526 4.95 49.62 6.72
N CYS A 527 4.68 48.33 6.61
CA CYS A 527 5.68 47.26 6.63
C CYS A 527 5.96 46.75 5.21
N HIS A 528 7.24 46.65 4.85
CA HIS A 528 7.68 46.15 3.55
C HIS A 528 7.91 44.65 3.58
N LEU A 529 7.48 43.95 2.51
CA LEU A 529 7.77 42.53 2.31
C LEU A 529 8.83 42.34 1.23
N LEU A 530 9.90 41.64 1.56
CA LEU A 530 10.95 41.23 0.64
C LEU A 530 10.94 39.73 0.47
N ILE A 531 11.09 39.20 -0.74
CA ILE A 531 11.18 37.77 -1.02
C ILE A 531 12.62 37.40 -1.32
N SER A 532 13.16 36.45 -0.58
CA SER A 532 14.53 35.96 -0.73
C SER A 532 14.58 34.46 -1.02
N GLY A 533 15.46 34.07 -1.93
CA GLY A 533 15.76 32.67 -2.19
C GLY A 533 14.72 31.89 -3.01
N ALA A 534 13.73 32.57 -3.57
CA ALA A 534 12.71 31.93 -4.40
C ALA A 534 13.31 31.22 -5.60
N MET A 535 12.99 29.94 -5.78
CA MET A 535 13.46 29.12 -6.88
C MET A 535 12.70 29.43 -8.18
N ARG A 536 13.16 28.90 -9.33
CA ARG A 536 12.63 29.25 -10.67
C ARG A 536 11.13 28.96 -10.83
N ASP A 537 10.62 27.88 -10.23
CA ASP A 537 9.20 27.51 -10.22
C ASP A 537 8.36 28.55 -9.46
N VAL A 538 8.76 28.94 -8.25
CA VAL A 538 8.11 29.98 -7.44
C VAL A 538 8.10 31.34 -8.18
N ILE A 539 9.25 31.75 -8.75
CA ILE A 539 9.33 33.01 -9.51
C ILE A 539 8.42 32.99 -10.74
N ARG A 540 8.30 31.85 -11.43
CA ARG A 540 7.37 31.69 -12.56
C ARG A 540 5.94 31.95 -12.11
N VAL A 541 5.52 31.35 -11.00
CA VAL A 541 4.17 31.53 -10.43
C VAL A 541 3.95 33.00 -10.02
N LEU A 542 4.90 33.64 -9.32
CA LEU A 542 4.79 35.03 -8.94
C LEU A 542 4.66 35.96 -10.17
N LYS A 543 5.37 35.67 -11.27
CA LYS A 543 5.24 36.41 -12.52
C LYS A 543 3.91 36.20 -13.21
N SER A 544 3.46 34.94 -13.32
CA SER A 544 2.20 34.62 -14.01
C SER A 544 0.96 35.11 -13.27
N SER A 545 1.03 35.23 -11.94
CA SER A 545 -0.05 35.72 -11.08
C SER A 545 -0.11 37.26 -10.94
N GLY A 546 0.89 37.96 -11.42
CA GLY A 546 0.95 39.42 -11.24
C GLY A 546 1.55 39.89 -9.92
N LEU A 547 1.79 38.99 -8.95
CA LEU A 547 2.40 39.34 -7.65
C LEU A 547 3.81 39.93 -7.79
N PHE A 548 4.51 39.55 -8.85
CA PHE A 548 5.84 40.10 -9.16
C PHE A 548 5.79 41.63 -9.34
N ASN A 549 4.76 42.12 -10.01
CA ASN A 549 4.57 43.58 -10.21
C ASN A 549 4.03 44.24 -8.94
N LEU A 550 3.18 43.55 -8.18
CA LEU A 550 2.66 44.08 -6.92
C LEU A 550 3.76 44.30 -5.87
N LEU A 551 4.73 43.37 -5.77
CA LEU A 551 5.87 43.48 -4.85
C LEU A 551 6.92 44.48 -5.31
N GLY A 552 7.10 44.64 -6.62
CA GLY A 552 8.23 45.31 -7.23
C GLY A 552 9.43 44.39 -7.45
N SER A 553 10.03 44.43 -8.63
CA SER A 553 11.16 43.56 -9.00
C SER A 553 12.38 43.73 -8.09
N GLU A 554 12.57 44.93 -7.52
CA GLU A 554 13.64 45.30 -6.59
C GLU A 554 13.51 44.66 -5.21
N ASN A 555 12.33 44.08 -4.89
CA ASN A 555 12.04 43.45 -3.62
C ASN A 555 12.06 41.90 -3.69
N ILE A 556 12.43 41.34 -4.87
CA ILE A 556 12.46 39.88 -5.11
C ILE A 556 13.88 39.45 -5.49
N PHE A 557 14.47 38.60 -4.65
CA PHE A 557 15.85 38.10 -4.78
C PHE A 557 15.83 36.62 -5.10
N PRO A 558 16.09 36.23 -6.37
CA PRO A 558 16.09 34.82 -6.78
C PRO A 558 17.12 33.97 -6.05
N GLY A 559 16.78 32.73 -5.79
CA GLY A 559 17.69 31.74 -5.21
C GLY A 559 18.75 31.28 -6.22
N SER A 560 19.95 31.03 -5.72
CA SER A 560 21.05 30.44 -6.48
C SER A 560 21.38 29.09 -5.91
N THR A 561 21.60 28.10 -6.78
CA THR A 561 22.06 26.76 -6.39
C THR A 561 23.52 26.75 -5.96
N GLN A 562 24.34 27.67 -6.50
CA GLN A 562 25.76 27.76 -6.17
C GLN A 562 26.04 28.46 -4.84
N ASN A 563 25.25 29.49 -4.53
CA ASN A 563 25.41 30.23 -3.27
C ASN A 563 24.05 30.62 -2.67
N PRO A 564 23.49 29.74 -1.82
CA PRO A 564 22.13 29.88 -1.31
C PRO A 564 21.90 31.06 -0.37
N ASN A 565 22.94 31.71 0.13
CA ASN A 565 22.82 32.84 1.07
C ASN A 565 22.93 34.22 0.40
N VAL A 566 23.36 34.29 -0.86
CA VAL A 566 23.50 35.56 -1.58
C VAL A 566 22.16 36.30 -1.70
N ALA A 567 21.08 35.56 -2.00
CA ALA A 567 19.74 36.13 -2.10
C ALA A 567 19.29 36.80 -0.77
N THR A 568 19.54 36.14 0.37
CA THR A 568 19.20 36.66 1.70
C THR A 568 20.05 37.91 2.03
N ARG A 569 21.34 37.88 1.69
CA ARG A 569 22.23 39.03 1.86
C ARG A 569 21.75 40.25 1.07
N ASN A 570 21.36 40.03 -0.19
CA ASN A 570 20.87 41.12 -1.05
C ASN A 570 19.52 41.69 -0.56
N ALA A 571 18.62 40.80 -0.08
CA ALA A 571 17.36 41.22 0.54
C ALA A 571 17.58 42.06 1.81
N LEU A 572 18.59 41.71 2.62
CA LEU A 572 18.92 42.47 3.81
C LEU A 572 19.55 43.86 3.49
N LYS A 573 20.39 43.93 2.46
CA LYS A 573 20.86 45.22 1.98
C LYS A 573 19.69 46.11 1.57
N ARG A 574 18.72 45.54 0.85
CA ARG A 574 17.51 46.27 0.46
C ARG A 574 16.67 46.70 1.67
N ALA A 575 16.56 45.85 2.69
CA ALA A 575 15.87 46.15 3.94
C ALA A 575 16.52 47.36 4.66
N GLN A 576 17.85 47.45 4.69
CA GLN A 576 18.60 48.59 5.25
C GLN A 576 18.39 49.88 4.44
N GLU A 577 18.37 49.78 3.10
CA GLU A 577 18.04 50.94 2.24
C GLU A 577 16.64 51.49 2.55
N LEU A 578 15.63 50.61 2.71
CA LEU A 578 14.26 50.99 3.03
C LEU A 578 14.14 51.67 4.43
N LEU A 579 15.01 51.30 5.36
CA LEU A 579 15.04 51.88 6.72
C LEU A 579 15.89 53.18 6.80
N GLY A 580 16.59 53.57 5.72
CA GLY A 580 17.47 54.72 5.73
C GLY A 580 18.71 54.57 6.61
N THR A 581 19.01 53.36 7.08
CA THR A 581 20.18 53.05 7.91
C THR A 581 21.35 52.67 7.01
N ALA A 582 22.21 53.63 6.67
CA ALA A 582 23.46 53.36 5.98
C ALA A 582 24.43 52.62 6.95
N LYS A 583 24.92 51.44 6.50
CA LYS A 583 26.06 50.71 7.06
C LYS A 583 25.80 49.92 8.35
N ALA A 584 25.07 48.82 8.26
CA ALA A 584 25.44 47.61 9.02
C ALA A 584 26.15 46.67 8.05
N ASP A 585 27.39 46.32 8.31
CA ASP A 585 28.16 45.36 7.52
C ASP A 585 27.60 43.93 7.80
N VAL A 586 26.62 43.51 6.98
CA VAL A 586 26.01 42.20 7.12
C VAL A 586 26.99 41.17 6.59
N ARG A 587 27.85 40.66 7.44
CA ARG A 587 28.79 39.55 7.15
C ARG A 587 28.06 38.22 7.24
N ILE A 588 27.56 37.70 6.12
CA ILE A 588 27.15 36.31 6.04
C ILE A 588 28.42 35.50 5.76
N PHE A 589 28.97 34.84 6.78
CA PHE A 589 30.14 33.97 6.61
C PHE A 589 29.78 32.78 5.73
N TYR A 590 30.52 32.65 4.64
CA TYR A 590 30.55 31.49 3.77
C TYR A 590 31.80 30.71 4.13
N ASP A 591 31.64 29.50 4.63
CA ASP A 591 32.76 28.59 4.88
C ASP A 591 33.30 28.05 3.53
N ALA A 592 34.28 28.78 2.99
CA ALA A 592 34.97 28.43 1.73
C ALA A 592 35.69 27.07 1.83
N ASN A 593 35.93 26.55 3.05
CA ASN A 593 36.68 25.31 3.25
C ASN A 593 35.83 24.04 3.07
N LYS A 594 34.49 24.14 2.92
CA LYS A 594 33.65 22.98 2.63
C LYS A 594 33.61 22.58 1.15
N ILE A 595 34.03 23.43 0.24
CA ILE A 595 34.01 23.14 -1.21
C ILE A 595 35.21 22.27 -1.63
N ASN A 596 36.35 22.39 -0.94
CA ASN A 596 37.60 21.66 -1.31
C ASN A 596 37.68 20.21 -0.77
N LYS A 597 36.64 19.68 -0.13
CA LYS A 597 36.63 18.29 0.36
C LYS A 597 35.80 17.31 -0.47
N THR A 598 35.26 17.73 -1.62
CA THR A 598 34.53 16.86 -2.55
C THR A 598 35.24 16.60 -3.87
N GLU A 599 36.54 17.00 -3.99
CA GLU A 599 37.37 16.72 -5.16
C GLU A 599 38.71 16.02 -4.78
N THR A 600 38.70 15.16 -3.78
CA THR A 600 39.78 14.18 -3.60
C THR A 600 39.19 12.80 -3.36
#